data_2e23615c23fb2ba0b0041be1bb24fd56
#
_entry.id   2e23615c23fb2ba0b0041be1bb24fd56
#
_cell.length_a   1.000
_cell.length_b   1.000
_cell.length_c   1.000
_cell.angle_alpha   90.00
_cell.angle_beta   90.00
_cell.angle_gamma   90.00
#
_symmetry.space_group_name_H-M   'P 1'
#
loop_
_entity.id
_entity.type
_entity.pdbx_description
1 polymer ?
#
loop_
_entity_poly.entity_id
_entity_poly.type
_entity_poly.pdbx_seq_one_letter_code
_entity_poly.pdbx_strand_id
1 'polypeptide(L)'
;RTAVLDPDPTSPAGLVSHHHLLADYDDAQALASMARLCDAVTTEFENVPAESLRVLSQRNPVSPAAEAVAVAQDRLVEKGHFQTSAAQSAGAAAVGPVPYAPLREAVDLEAVDASLFPAILKTARMGYDGKGQVQVASREALAAAWADLNHVTCVVEKRLDLVAECSVVVARGRDGACVHLPLQVNTHVGGILARTEVFSDNLDADLSARALQAAEA
;
A
#
# COMPACT_ATOMS: atom_id res chain seq x y z
N ARG A 1 24.67 -1.79 -15.94
CA ARG A 1 23.65 -2.18 -16.91
C ARG A 1 22.34 -2.42 -16.17
N THR A 2 21.20 -2.20 -16.86
CA THR A 2 19.84 -2.39 -16.32
C THR A 2 19.09 -3.43 -17.13
N ALA A 3 18.28 -4.22 -16.46
CA ALA A 3 17.29 -5.11 -17.08
C ALA A 3 15.91 -4.79 -16.51
N VAL A 4 14.90 -4.83 -17.37
CA VAL A 4 13.48 -4.61 -16.98
C VAL A 4 12.69 -5.81 -17.44
N LEU A 5 11.85 -6.34 -16.58
CA LEU A 5 10.81 -7.31 -16.92
C LEU A 5 9.47 -6.55 -16.91
N ASP A 6 8.82 -6.49 -18.05
CA ASP A 6 7.55 -5.78 -18.21
C ASP A 6 6.80 -6.34 -19.43
N PRO A 7 5.49 -6.67 -19.33
CA PRO A 7 4.71 -7.19 -20.45
C PRO A 7 4.38 -6.14 -21.52
N ASP A 8 4.50 -4.84 -21.21
CA ASP A 8 4.24 -3.77 -22.17
C ASP A 8 5.50 -3.48 -22.99
N PRO A 9 5.48 -3.72 -24.34
CA PRO A 9 6.61 -3.42 -25.21
C PRO A 9 6.94 -1.93 -25.27
N THR A 10 6.04 -1.07 -24.81
CA THR A 10 6.20 0.40 -24.79
C THR A 10 6.47 0.95 -23.40
N SER A 11 6.71 0.09 -22.42
CA SER A 11 6.96 0.52 -21.03
C SER A 11 8.14 1.51 -20.97
N PRO A 12 8.00 2.65 -20.27
CA PRO A 12 9.05 3.68 -20.24
C PRO A 12 10.40 3.14 -19.75
N ALA A 13 10.37 2.28 -18.72
CA ALA A 13 11.57 1.66 -18.18
C ALA A 13 12.20 0.66 -19.17
N GLY A 14 11.37 -0.13 -19.88
CA GLY A 14 11.80 -1.05 -20.93
C GLY A 14 12.52 -0.34 -22.06
N LEU A 15 11.98 0.79 -22.53
CA LEU A 15 12.55 1.57 -23.65
C LEU A 15 13.93 2.15 -23.37
N VAL A 16 14.29 2.42 -22.11
CA VAL A 16 15.59 3.00 -21.72
C VAL A 16 16.52 1.97 -21.07
N SER A 17 16.08 0.73 -20.88
CA SER A 17 16.90 -0.33 -20.30
C SER A 17 17.91 -0.91 -21.30
N HIS A 18 18.96 -1.55 -20.78
CA HIS A 18 19.89 -2.30 -21.64
C HIS A 18 19.30 -3.64 -22.10
N HIS A 19 18.39 -4.21 -21.30
CA HIS A 19 17.70 -5.46 -21.60
C HIS A 19 16.23 -5.31 -21.19
N HIS A 20 15.32 -5.41 -22.15
CA HIS A 20 13.89 -5.53 -21.89
C HIS A 20 13.50 -7.00 -22.03
N LEU A 21 13.09 -7.63 -20.93
CA LEU A 21 12.49 -8.95 -20.90
C LEU A 21 10.99 -8.77 -21.10
N LEU A 22 10.53 -8.91 -22.33
CA LEU A 22 9.12 -8.72 -22.68
C LEU A 22 8.36 -10.00 -22.36
N ALA A 23 7.80 -10.09 -21.17
CA ALA A 23 7.04 -11.23 -20.67
C ALA A 23 6.19 -10.81 -19.47
N ASP A 24 5.23 -11.67 -19.08
CA ASP A 24 4.46 -11.48 -17.87
C ASP A 24 5.36 -11.55 -16.62
N TYR A 25 4.97 -10.85 -15.56
CA TYR A 25 5.77 -10.75 -14.33
C TYR A 25 6.00 -12.09 -13.63
N ASP A 26 5.22 -13.12 -13.91
CA ASP A 26 5.32 -14.48 -13.35
C ASP A 26 5.90 -15.50 -14.35
N ASP A 27 6.35 -15.06 -15.53
CA ASP A 27 6.98 -15.95 -16.51
C ASP A 27 8.29 -16.54 -15.94
N ALA A 28 8.33 -17.86 -15.80
CA ALA A 28 9.44 -18.57 -15.17
C ALA A 28 10.76 -18.42 -15.94
N GLN A 29 10.72 -18.30 -17.27
CA GLN A 29 11.94 -18.16 -18.09
C GLN A 29 12.49 -16.74 -18.01
N ALA A 30 11.60 -15.74 -18.00
CA ALA A 30 11.96 -14.34 -17.82
C ALA A 30 12.55 -14.10 -16.41
N LEU A 31 11.92 -14.64 -15.36
CA LEU A 31 12.45 -14.58 -13.99
C LEU A 31 13.83 -15.25 -13.88
N ALA A 32 14.01 -16.43 -14.47
CA ALA A 32 15.31 -17.09 -14.49
C ALA A 32 16.36 -16.29 -15.27
N SER A 33 15.96 -15.59 -16.33
CA SER A 33 16.85 -14.72 -17.11
C SER A 33 17.22 -13.45 -16.33
N MET A 34 16.26 -12.81 -15.67
CA MET A 34 16.51 -11.67 -14.79
C MET A 34 17.46 -12.03 -13.66
N ALA A 35 17.26 -13.19 -13.02
CA ALA A 35 18.15 -13.69 -11.95
C ALA A 35 19.60 -13.91 -12.41
N ARG A 36 19.82 -14.20 -13.69
CA ARG A 36 21.18 -14.33 -14.25
C ARG A 36 21.79 -13.01 -14.68
N LEU A 37 20.99 -12.05 -15.10
CA LEU A 37 21.44 -10.77 -15.65
C LEU A 37 21.73 -9.73 -14.57
N CYS A 38 21.09 -9.83 -13.41
CA CYS A 38 21.08 -8.80 -12.38
C CYS A 38 21.85 -9.23 -11.14
N ASP A 39 22.58 -8.31 -10.52
CA ASP A 39 23.22 -8.50 -9.21
C ASP A 39 22.24 -8.18 -8.06
N ALA A 40 21.22 -7.35 -8.31
CA ALA A 40 20.15 -6.99 -7.39
C ALA A 40 18.88 -6.66 -8.17
N VAL A 41 17.72 -6.81 -7.52
CA VAL A 41 16.40 -6.57 -8.12
C VAL A 41 15.60 -5.65 -7.22
N THR A 42 14.84 -4.76 -7.85
CA THR A 42 13.83 -3.91 -7.21
C THR A 42 12.56 -3.91 -8.05
N THR A 43 11.46 -3.45 -7.47
CA THR A 43 10.21 -3.18 -8.19
C THR A 43 9.81 -1.72 -8.01
N GLU A 44 9.26 -1.14 -9.05
CA GLU A 44 8.61 0.17 -9.02
C GLU A 44 7.10 0.00 -9.02
N PHE A 45 6.59 -0.91 -9.86
CA PHE A 45 5.16 -1.22 -9.91
C PHE A 45 4.75 -2.04 -8.68
N GLU A 46 3.81 -1.52 -7.89
CA GLU A 46 3.39 -2.11 -6.61
C GLU A 46 2.63 -3.44 -6.74
N ASN A 47 2.08 -3.74 -7.93
CA ASN A 47 1.29 -4.95 -8.14
C ASN A 47 2.04 -6.09 -8.84
N VAL A 48 3.39 -6.05 -8.91
CA VAL A 48 4.18 -7.22 -9.31
C VAL A 48 3.88 -8.37 -8.33
N PRO A 49 3.55 -9.59 -8.80
CA PRO A 49 3.26 -10.70 -7.89
C PRO A 49 4.39 -10.93 -6.89
N ALA A 50 4.07 -10.90 -5.59
CA ALA A 50 5.07 -11.10 -4.54
C ALA A 50 5.81 -12.44 -4.68
N GLU A 51 5.15 -13.46 -5.26
CA GLU A 51 5.78 -14.76 -5.54
C GLU A 51 6.94 -14.65 -6.54
N SER A 52 6.81 -13.80 -7.56
CA SER A 52 7.90 -13.52 -8.50
C SER A 52 9.12 -12.91 -7.81
N LEU A 53 8.88 -12.01 -6.85
CA LEU A 53 9.95 -11.45 -6.02
C LEU A 53 10.58 -12.52 -5.09
N ARG A 54 9.79 -13.46 -4.55
CA ARG A 54 10.32 -14.60 -3.76
C ARG A 54 11.21 -15.51 -4.61
N VAL A 55 10.79 -15.82 -5.84
CA VAL A 55 11.60 -16.61 -6.78
C VAL A 55 12.93 -15.90 -7.04
N LEU A 56 12.92 -14.61 -7.33
CA LEU A 56 14.14 -13.83 -7.56
C LEU A 56 15.02 -13.75 -6.30
N SER A 57 14.43 -13.64 -5.12
CA SER A 57 15.16 -13.52 -3.84
C SER A 57 15.97 -14.77 -3.47
N GLN A 58 15.69 -15.92 -4.09
CA GLN A 58 16.48 -17.13 -3.91
C GLN A 58 17.92 -17.02 -4.45
N ARG A 59 18.17 -16.09 -5.36
CA ARG A 59 19.46 -15.90 -6.03
C ARG A 59 20.01 -14.48 -5.93
N ASN A 60 19.15 -13.50 -5.85
CA ASN A 60 19.53 -12.08 -5.90
C ASN A 60 19.06 -11.35 -4.64
N PRO A 61 19.76 -10.34 -4.18
CA PRO A 61 19.21 -9.33 -3.31
C PRO A 61 17.96 -8.69 -3.95
N VAL A 62 16.81 -8.78 -3.28
CA VAL A 62 15.56 -8.14 -3.70
C VAL A 62 15.16 -7.10 -2.64
N SER A 63 14.83 -5.90 -3.06
CA SER A 63 14.37 -4.81 -2.20
C SER A 63 13.33 -3.97 -2.93
N PRO A 64 12.17 -3.67 -2.31
CA PRO A 64 11.70 -4.16 -1.01
C PRO A 64 11.56 -5.68 -0.96
N ALA A 65 11.50 -6.24 0.26
CA ALA A 65 11.32 -7.68 0.43
C ALA A 65 9.95 -8.14 -0.11
N ALA A 66 9.88 -9.34 -0.66
CA ALA A 66 8.64 -9.88 -1.22
C ALA A 66 7.49 -9.90 -0.20
N GLU A 67 7.78 -10.14 1.07
CA GLU A 67 6.81 -10.12 2.17
C GLU A 67 6.24 -8.72 2.42
N ALA A 68 7.07 -7.68 2.35
CA ALA A 68 6.63 -6.30 2.49
C ALA A 68 5.71 -5.91 1.32
N VAL A 69 6.08 -6.30 0.10
CA VAL A 69 5.24 -6.09 -1.09
C VAL A 69 3.91 -6.83 -0.97
N ALA A 70 3.92 -8.09 -0.50
CA ALA A 70 2.70 -8.86 -0.30
C ALA A 70 1.73 -8.22 0.70
N VAL A 71 2.26 -7.62 1.78
CA VAL A 71 1.47 -6.87 2.76
C VAL A 71 0.86 -5.62 2.11
N ALA A 72 1.66 -4.82 1.42
CA ALA A 72 1.22 -3.56 0.83
C ALA A 72 0.20 -3.74 -0.33
N GLN A 73 0.21 -4.89 -1.00
CA GLN A 73 -0.69 -5.20 -2.12
C GLN A 73 -2.15 -5.44 -1.72
N ASP A 74 -2.43 -5.70 -0.44
CA ASP A 74 -3.76 -6.05 0.02
C ASP A 74 -4.11 -5.26 1.29
N ARG A 75 -5.11 -4.36 1.18
CA ARG A 75 -5.51 -3.46 2.27
C ARG A 75 -5.96 -4.18 3.54
N LEU A 76 -6.52 -5.39 3.42
CA LEU A 76 -6.91 -6.17 4.60
C LEU A 76 -5.68 -6.76 5.31
N VAL A 77 -4.70 -7.23 4.54
CA VAL A 77 -3.42 -7.74 5.07
C VAL A 77 -2.63 -6.60 5.70
N GLU A 78 -2.53 -5.45 5.00
CA GLU A 78 -1.86 -4.25 5.47
C GLU A 78 -2.46 -3.74 6.80
N LYS A 79 -3.80 -3.64 6.89
CA LYS A 79 -4.48 -3.23 8.12
C LYS A 79 -4.27 -4.22 9.27
N GLY A 80 -4.29 -5.51 8.99
CA GLY A 80 -3.95 -6.55 9.98
C GLY A 80 -2.52 -6.42 10.48
N HIS A 81 -1.57 -6.11 9.59
CA HIS A 81 -0.18 -5.84 9.94
C HIS A 81 -0.07 -4.63 10.88
N PHE A 82 -0.64 -3.48 10.51
CA PHE A 82 -0.63 -2.27 11.35
C PHE A 82 -1.35 -2.46 12.68
N GLN A 83 -2.44 -3.22 12.71
CA GLN A 83 -3.13 -3.52 13.97
C GLN A 83 -2.26 -4.36 14.90
N THR A 84 -1.52 -5.32 14.36
CA THR A 84 -0.58 -6.15 15.12
C THR A 84 0.61 -5.33 15.63
N SER A 85 1.19 -4.50 14.77
CA SER A 85 2.28 -3.59 15.14
C SER A 85 1.85 -2.61 16.24
N ALA A 86 0.68 -1.99 16.10
CA ALA A 86 0.14 -1.09 17.13
C ALA A 86 -0.06 -1.79 18.49
N ALA A 87 -0.50 -3.06 18.49
CA ALA A 87 -0.68 -3.85 19.71
C ALA A 87 0.65 -4.23 20.39
N GLN A 88 1.74 -4.33 19.61
CA GLN A 88 3.09 -4.63 20.11
C GLN A 88 3.86 -3.36 20.50
N SER A 89 3.40 -2.19 20.06
CA SER A 89 4.02 -0.91 20.35
C SER A 89 3.44 -0.28 21.61
N ALA A 90 4.15 0.69 22.19
CA ALA A 90 3.73 1.43 23.38
C ALA A 90 3.78 2.94 23.15
N GLY A 91 2.95 3.67 23.89
CA GLY A 91 2.96 5.13 23.85
C GLY A 91 2.61 5.70 22.47
N ALA A 92 3.38 6.67 22.01
CA ALA A 92 3.15 7.37 20.74
C ALA A 92 3.29 6.50 19.49
N ALA A 93 4.03 5.39 19.57
CA ALA A 93 4.21 4.43 18.49
C ALA A 93 2.99 3.50 18.29
N ALA A 94 2.06 3.43 19.26
CA ALA A 94 0.87 2.59 19.18
C ALA A 94 -0.22 3.22 18.28
N VAL A 95 0.10 3.46 17.00
CA VAL A 95 -0.84 3.98 16.00
C VAL A 95 -1.34 2.84 15.14
N GLY A 96 -2.65 2.62 15.18
CA GLY A 96 -3.30 1.57 14.39
C GLY A 96 -4.13 2.13 13.22
N PRO A 97 -4.66 1.23 12.38
CA PRO A 97 -5.53 1.62 11.29
C PRO A 97 -6.86 2.20 11.80
N VAL A 98 -7.50 3.01 10.96
CA VAL A 98 -8.90 3.41 11.18
C VAL A 98 -9.77 2.17 11.41
N PRO A 99 -10.84 2.24 12.23
CA PRO A 99 -11.77 1.13 12.39
C PRO A 99 -12.30 0.64 11.04
N TYR A 100 -12.28 -0.66 10.82
CA TYR A 100 -12.62 -1.27 9.54
C TYR A 100 -13.26 -2.64 9.70
N ALA A 101 -13.92 -3.09 8.64
CA ALA A 101 -14.42 -4.45 8.49
C ALA A 101 -14.07 -5.01 7.11
N PRO A 102 -13.77 -6.31 6.99
CA PRO A 102 -13.65 -6.97 5.69
C PRO A 102 -15.02 -7.14 5.05
N LEU A 103 -15.07 -7.10 3.72
CA LEU A 103 -16.25 -7.43 2.92
C LEU A 103 -15.80 -8.35 1.77
N ARG A 104 -15.99 -9.64 1.93
CA ARG A 104 -15.57 -10.69 0.99
C ARG A 104 -16.75 -11.40 0.35
N GLU A 105 -17.82 -11.57 1.12
CA GLU A 105 -19.01 -12.30 0.73
C GLU A 105 -20.28 -11.66 1.32
N ALA A 106 -21.43 -12.05 0.82
CA ALA A 106 -22.70 -11.39 1.17
C ALA A 106 -23.02 -11.43 2.68
N VAL A 107 -22.60 -12.46 3.39
CA VAL A 107 -22.82 -12.57 4.84
C VAL A 107 -22.03 -11.49 5.61
N ASP A 108 -20.93 -11.01 5.07
CA ASP A 108 -20.13 -9.94 5.71
C ASP A 108 -20.92 -8.62 5.78
N LEU A 109 -21.84 -8.35 4.85
CA LEU A 109 -22.70 -7.16 4.87
C LEU A 109 -23.46 -7.02 6.19
N GLU A 110 -23.99 -8.14 6.70
CA GLU A 110 -24.73 -8.16 7.96
C GLU A 110 -23.81 -8.01 9.18
N ALA A 111 -22.56 -8.44 9.05
CA ALA A 111 -21.56 -8.38 10.10
C ALA A 111 -20.90 -6.98 10.25
N VAL A 112 -21.05 -6.09 9.25
CA VAL A 112 -20.51 -4.72 9.35
C VAL A 112 -21.19 -3.98 10.51
N ASP A 113 -20.39 -3.52 11.47
CA ASP A 113 -20.89 -2.75 12.61
C ASP A 113 -21.46 -1.39 12.15
N ALA A 114 -22.65 -1.05 12.66
CA ALA A 114 -23.32 0.21 12.33
C ALA A 114 -22.50 1.46 12.71
N SER A 115 -21.61 1.36 13.70
CA SER A 115 -20.73 2.45 14.13
C SER A 115 -19.66 2.83 13.10
N LEU A 116 -19.44 2.00 12.07
CA LEU A 116 -18.53 2.32 10.97
C LEU A 116 -19.12 3.38 10.03
N PHE A 117 -20.45 3.54 9.99
CA PHE A 117 -21.06 4.52 9.09
C PHE A 117 -21.06 5.95 9.67
N PRO A 118 -20.86 6.98 8.82
CA PRO A 118 -20.57 6.89 7.40
C PRO A 118 -19.19 6.26 7.15
N ALA A 119 -19.07 5.49 6.06
CA ALA A 119 -17.90 4.71 5.76
C ALA A 119 -17.36 4.98 4.35
N ILE A 120 -16.16 4.48 4.09
CA ILE A 120 -15.57 4.42 2.75
C ILE A 120 -15.36 2.93 2.42
N LEU A 121 -16.02 2.46 1.37
CA LEU A 121 -15.77 1.16 0.78
C LEU A 121 -14.57 1.28 -0.17
N LYS A 122 -13.58 0.41 -0.02
CA LYS A 122 -12.39 0.38 -0.89
C LYS A 122 -12.13 -1.05 -1.36
N THR A 123 -11.77 -1.24 -2.63
CA THR A 123 -11.29 -2.55 -3.09
C THR A 123 -10.03 -2.94 -2.31
N ALA A 124 -9.93 -4.21 -1.92
CA ALA A 124 -8.77 -4.69 -1.15
C ALA A 124 -7.47 -4.61 -1.96
N ARG A 125 -7.55 -4.76 -3.26
CA ARG A 125 -6.41 -4.76 -4.19
C ARG A 125 -6.68 -3.86 -5.40
N MET A 126 -5.64 -3.45 -6.11
CA MET A 126 -5.70 -2.72 -7.39
C MET A 126 -6.42 -1.36 -7.34
N GLY A 127 -6.63 -0.79 -6.16
CA GLY A 127 -7.20 0.56 -6.03
C GLY A 127 -6.10 1.63 -6.09
N TYR A 128 -6.26 2.63 -6.95
CA TYR A 128 -5.33 3.76 -7.10
C TYR A 128 -6.09 5.05 -7.49
N ASP A 129 -5.53 6.21 -7.20
CA ASP A 129 -6.03 7.53 -7.60
C ASP A 129 -7.55 7.72 -7.40
N GLY A 130 -8.08 7.28 -6.26
CA GLY A 130 -9.50 7.34 -5.96
C GLY A 130 -10.37 6.29 -6.68
N LYS A 131 -9.80 5.48 -7.58
CA LYS A 131 -10.51 4.36 -8.21
C LYS A 131 -10.69 3.21 -7.23
N GLY A 132 -11.83 2.54 -7.33
CA GLY A 132 -12.17 1.44 -6.43
C GLY A 132 -12.50 1.89 -5.01
N GLN A 133 -12.93 3.16 -4.80
CA GLN A 133 -13.45 3.63 -3.52
C GLN A 133 -14.76 4.38 -3.68
N VAL A 134 -15.67 4.18 -2.72
CA VAL A 134 -17.01 4.78 -2.68
C VAL A 134 -17.36 5.18 -1.25
N GLN A 135 -17.84 6.40 -1.05
CA GLN A 135 -18.40 6.81 0.25
C GLN A 135 -19.81 6.26 0.40
N VAL A 136 -20.10 5.66 1.55
CA VAL A 136 -21.39 5.03 1.85
C VAL A 136 -21.90 5.52 3.20
N ALA A 137 -23.18 5.90 3.22
CA ALA A 137 -23.80 6.46 4.42
C ALA A 137 -24.50 5.38 5.28
N SER A 138 -24.84 4.23 4.71
CA SER A 138 -25.59 3.17 5.36
C SER A 138 -25.23 1.79 4.79
N ARG A 139 -25.78 0.73 5.41
CA ARG A 139 -25.61 -0.65 4.95
C ARG A 139 -26.25 -0.88 3.58
N GLU A 140 -27.41 -0.29 3.32
CA GLU A 140 -28.08 -0.39 2.02
C GLU A 140 -27.24 0.24 0.91
N ALA A 141 -26.66 1.42 1.19
CA ALA A 141 -25.73 2.08 0.27
C ALA A 141 -24.45 1.24 0.07
N LEU A 142 -23.96 0.58 1.13
CA LEU A 142 -22.82 -0.34 1.06
C LEU A 142 -23.10 -1.51 0.14
N ALA A 143 -24.25 -2.16 0.26
CA ALA A 143 -24.63 -3.29 -0.59
C ALA A 143 -24.70 -2.89 -2.08
N ALA A 144 -25.29 -1.74 -2.38
CA ALA A 144 -25.34 -1.21 -3.74
C ALA A 144 -23.94 -0.89 -4.30
N ALA A 145 -23.12 -0.19 -3.53
CA ALA A 145 -21.76 0.15 -3.93
C ALA A 145 -20.88 -1.09 -4.15
N TRP A 146 -21.05 -2.13 -3.33
CA TRP A 146 -20.31 -3.39 -3.49
C TRP A 146 -20.74 -4.16 -4.74
N ALA A 147 -22.02 -4.12 -5.09
CA ALA A 147 -22.52 -4.68 -6.35
C ALA A 147 -21.92 -3.95 -7.57
N ASP A 148 -21.82 -2.61 -7.53
CA ASP A 148 -21.19 -1.80 -8.57
C ASP A 148 -19.68 -2.11 -8.74
N LEU A 149 -19.04 -2.57 -7.68
CA LEU A 149 -17.65 -3.06 -7.69
C LEU A 149 -17.55 -4.57 -8.06
N ASN A 150 -18.62 -5.16 -8.62
CA ASN A 150 -18.66 -6.58 -9.03
C ASN A 150 -18.36 -7.57 -7.89
N HIS A 151 -18.72 -7.23 -6.67
CA HIS A 151 -18.53 -8.06 -5.47
C HIS A 151 -17.10 -8.52 -5.24
N VAL A 152 -16.10 -7.74 -5.69
CA VAL A 152 -14.69 -8.02 -5.37
C VAL A 152 -14.46 -7.86 -3.86
N THR A 153 -13.43 -8.50 -3.35
CA THR A 153 -13.02 -8.31 -1.94
C THR A 153 -12.74 -6.84 -1.67
N CYS A 154 -13.37 -6.31 -0.62
CA CYS A 154 -13.28 -4.92 -0.21
C CYS A 154 -12.95 -4.81 1.28
N VAL A 155 -12.57 -3.60 1.68
CA VAL A 155 -12.52 -3.15 3.07
C VAL A 155 -13.50 -2.00 3.26
N VAL A 156 -14.28 -2.05 4.34
CA VAL A 156 -15.19 -0.98 4.77
C VAL A 156 -14.48 -0.22 5.89
N GLU A 157 -14.11 1.02 5.66
CA GLU A 157 -13.41 1.86 6.62
C GLU A 157 -14.33 2.94 7.16
N LYS A 158 -14.29 3.17 8.48
CA LYS A 158 -14.98 4.32 9.07
C LYS A 158 -14.44 5.62 8.43
N ARG A 159 -15.33 6.46 7.93
CA ARG A 159 -14.93 7.81 7.49
C ARG A 159 -14.65 8.69 8.70
N LEU A 160 -13.44 9.20 8.77
CA LEU A 160 -13.01 10.15 9.82
C LEU A 160 -13.11 11.58 9.29
N ASP A 161 -13.44 12.51 10.18
CA ASP A 161 -13.32 13.95 9.92
C ASP A 161 -11.87 14.34 10.22
N LEU A 162 -11.03 14.33 9.19
CA LEU A 162 -9.60 14.59 9.31
C LEU A 162 -9.32 16.06 9.55
N VAL A 163 -8.48 16.38 10.53
CA VAL A 163 -7.97 17.72 10.78
C VAL A 163 -6.79 18.02 9.84
N ALA A 164 -5.94 17.01 9.61
CA ALA A 164 -4.82 17.07 8.69
C ALA A 164 -4.46 15.68 8.22
N GLU A 165 -3.81 15.58 7.08
CA GLU A 165 -3.18 14.36 6.59
C GLU A 165 -1.67 14.58 6.52
N CYS A 166 -0.92 13.61 7.01
CA CYS A 166 0.54 13.65 6.94
C CYS A 166 1.09 12.28 6.52
N SER A 167 2.30 12.29 6.01
CA SER A 167 3.04 11.09 5.65
C SER A 167 4.48 11.18 6.12
N VAL A 168 5.07 10.01 6.39
CA VAL A 168 6.49 9.83 6.65
C VAL A 168 7.01 8.76 5.72
N VAL A 169 8.01 9.08 4.92
CA VAL A 169 8.73 8.12 4.08
C VAL A 169 9.87 7.57 4.89
N VAL A 170 9.85 6.27 5.13
CA VAL A 170 10.85 5.55 5.92
C VAL A 170 11.55 4.52 5.04
N ALA A 171 12.86 4.40 5.18
CA ALA A 171 13.65 3.34 4.57
C ALA A 171 14.42 2.59 5.64
N ARG A 172 14.30 1.26 5.64
CA ARG A 172 15.00 0.36 6.57
C ARG A 172 16.01 -0.48 5.81
N GLY A 173 17.27 -0.37 6.19
CA GLY A 173 18.36 -1.18 5.66
C GLY A 173 18.31 -2.64 6.14
N ARG A 174 19.08 -3.50 5.48
CA ARG A 174 19.20 -4.93 5.88
C ARG A 174 19.87 -5.13 7.24
N ASP A 175 20.65 -4.16 7.67
CA ASP A 175 21.29 -4.07 9.00
C ASP A 175 20.34 -3.57 10.09
N GLY A 176 19.08 -3.26 9.72
CA GLY A 176 18.09 -2.70 10.62
C GLY A 176 18.17 -1.18 10.79
N ALA A 177 19.19 -0.52 10.23
CA ALA A 177 19.28 0.93 10.26
C ALA A 177 18.08 1.56 9.56
N CYS A 178 17.47 2.54 10.21
CA CYS A 178 16.30 3.24 9.71
C CYS A 178 16.62 4.70 9.45
N VAL A 179 16.17 5.21 8.32
CA VAL A 179 16.21 6.64 7.98
C VAL A 179 14.85 7.09 7.50
N HIS A 180 14.50 8.33 7.70
CA HIS A 180 13.24 8.89 7.24
C HIS A 180 13.43 10.26 6.60
N LEU A 181 12.53 10.62 5.71
CA LEU A 181 12.37 11.99 5.25
C LEU A 181 11.63 12.81 6.33
N PRO A 182 11.76 14.14 6.31
CA PRO A 182 10.95 14.99 7.16
C PRO A 182 9.46 14.73 6.98
N LEU A 183 8.67 14.92 8.04
CA LEU A 183 7.23 14.82 7.98
C LEU A 183 6.67 15.68 6.85
N GLN A 184 5.73 15.13 6.11
CA GLN A 184 5.10 15.76 4.96
C GLN A 184 3.62 16.00 5.26
N VAL A 185 3.13 17.20 4.95
CA VAL A 185 1.71 17.54 5.04
C VAL A 185 1.08 17.39 3.67
N ASN A 186 0.01 16.63 3.59
CA ASN A 186 -0.65 16.27 2.34
C ASN A 186 -1.99 17.00 2.20
N THR A 187 -2.24 17.52 1.00
CA THR A 187 -3.54 18.09 0.61
C THR A 187 -4.13 17.23 -0.50
N HIS A 188 -5.31 16.69 -0.27
CA HIS A 188 -6.06 15.93 -1.26
C HIS A 188 -7.19 16.75 -1.86
N VAL A 189 -7.43 16.59 -3.15
CA VAL A 189 -8.55 17.19 -3.89
C VAL A 189 -9.29 16.07 -4.60
N GLY A 190 -10.57 15.89 -4.29
CA GLY A 190 -11.39 14.83 -4.87
C GLY A 190 -10.86 13.40 -4.56
N GLY A 191 -10.15 13.22 -3.42
CA GLY A 191 -9.56 11.94 -3.03
C GLY A 191 -8.22 11.63 -3.69
N ILE A 192 -7.66 12.56 -4.45
CA ILE A 192 -6.35 12.43 -5.12
C ILE A 192 -5.36 13.38 -4.44
N LEU A 193 -4.14 12.91 -4.16
CA LEU A 193 -3.07 13.73 -3.60
C LEU A 193 -2.70 14.85 -4.60
N ALA A 194 -2.99 16.10 -4.23
CA ALA A 194 -2.76 17.26 -5.06
C ALA A 194 -1.47 18.00 -4.71
N ARG A 195 -1.10 18.02 -3.41
CA ARG A 195 0.10 18.74 -2.93
C ARG A 195 0.67 18.06 -1.69
N THR A 196 1.98 17.96 -1.65
CA THR A 196 2.78 17.56 -0.48
C THR A 196 3.69 18.74 -0.09
N GLU A 197 3.63 19.15 1.15
CA GLU A 197 4.49 20.19 1.71
C GLU A 197 5.47 19.59 2.68
N VAL A 198 6.76 19.80 2.43
CA VAL A 198 7.86 19.39 3.30
C VAL A 198 8.29 20.59 4.14
N PHE A 199 8.71 20.37 5.38
CA PHE A 199 9.10 21.42 6.33
C PHE A 199 7.97 22.44 6.62
N SER A 200 6.73 21.96 6.63
CA SER A 200 5.60 22.81 6.99
C SER A 200 5.60 23.09 8.50
N ASP A 201 5.54 24.36 8.87
CA ASP A 201 5.36 24.82 10.26
C ASP A 201 3.90 24.65 10.72
N ASN A 202 3.03 24.07 9.89
CA ASN A 202 1.61 23.93 10.14
C ASN A 202 1.24 22.76 11.05
N LEU A 203 2.20 21.91 11.41
CA LEU A 203 2.00 20.81 12.34
C LEU A 203 2.73 21.08 13.66
N ASP A 204 2.03 20.78 14.74
CA ASP A 204 2.57 20.76 16.09
C ASP A 204 3.81 19.84 16.19
N ALA A 205 4.84 20.29 16.89
CA ALA A 205 6.07 19.53 17.09
C ALA A 205 5.84 18.16 17.79
N ASP A 206 4.87 18.09 18.73
CA ASP A 206 4.51 16.84 19.39
C ASP A 206 3.86 15.86 18.40
N LEU A 207 2.94 16.33 17.55
CA LEU A 207 2.34 15.51 16.51
C LEU A 207 3.38 15.01 15.52
N SER A 208 4.33 15.85 15.14
CA SER A 208 5.44 15.47 14.25
C SER A 208 6.30 14.37 14.86
N ALA A 209 6.69 14.51 16.13
CA ALA A 209 7.49 13.52 16.83
C ALA A 209 6.74 12.17 16.95
N ARG A 210 5.45 12.20 17.26
CA ARG A 210 4.60 11.00 17.34
C ARG A 210 4.45 10.30 16.00
N ALA A 211 4.29 11.06 14.91
CA ALA A 211 4.19 10.49 13.57
C ALA A 211 5.48 9.78 13.14
N LEU A 212 6.65 10.37 13.45
CA LEU A 212 7.94 9.76 13.20
C LEU A 212 8.13 8.46 13.99
N GLN A 213 7.83 8.48 15.30
CA GLN A 213 7.92 7.29 16.16
C GLN A 213 6.99 6.17 15.66
N ALA A 214 5.78 6.50 15.23
CA ALA A 214 4.84 5.53 14.70
C ALA A 214 5.30 4.92 13.37
N ALA A 215 5.98 5.70 12.53
CA ALA A 215 6.48 5.23 11.24
C ALA A 215 7.73 4.34 11.36
N GLU A 216 8.52 4.51 12.41
CA GLU A 216 9.73 3.72 12.66
C GLU A 216 9.45 2.38 13.39
N ALA A 217 8.31 2.27 14.08
CA ALA A 217 7.92 1.08 14.85
C ALA A 217 7.54 -0.10 13.95
#